data_a80076fb23c7c11dc87bee5b87ccbee2
#
_entry.id   a80076fb23c7c11dc87bee5b87ccbee2
#
_cell.length_a   1.000
_cell.length_b   1.000
_cell.length_c   1.000
_cell.angle_alpha   90.00
_cell.angle_beta   90.00
_cell.angle_gamma   90.00
#
_symmetry.space_group_name_H-M   'P 1'
#
loop_
_entity.id
_entity.type
_entity.pdbx_description
1 polymer ?
#
loop_
_entity_poly.entity_id
_entity_poly.type
_entity_poly.pdbx_seq_one_letter_code
_entity_poly.pdbx_strand_id
1 'polypeptide(L)'
;MLGLIYAGPIYFEMRSEGMDHAASRVFSWGILMWLAWAPLTPVIVWFARRHSLIDGAWKRNLLVHSPVFLATSLLHSAAATIITLSIDPFDGLGDSPKTFWPRFLSGVPGSFRSDLLIYGAVIGICYAYDYYRK
;
A
#
# COMPACT_ATOMS: atom_id res chain seq x y z
N MET A 1 -6.44 -11.35 6.68
CA MET A 1 -6.02 -12.40 5.74
C MET A 1 -4.92 -11.94 4.78
N LEU A 2 -5.09 -10.86 4.00
CA LEU A 2 -4.07 -10.36 3.05
C LEU A 2 -2.71 -10.06 3.71
N GLY A 3 -2.69 -9.44 4.89
CA GLY A 3 -1.45 -9.16 5.61
C GLY A 3 -0.65 -10.42 5.99
N LEU A 4 -1.33 -11.52 6.30
CA LEU A 4 -0.67 -12.80 6.58
C LEU A 4 -0.11 -13.44 5.31
N ILE A 5 -0.85 -13.35 4.21
CA ILE A 5 -0.41 -13.85 2.89
C ILE A 5 0.82 -13.06 2.41
N TYR A 6 0.87 -11.77 2.71
CA TYR A 6 1.99 -10.90 2.36
C TYR A 6 3.23 -11.16 3.25
N ALA A 7 3.04 -11.27 4.56
CA ALA A 7 4.13 -11.44 5.52
C ALA A 7 4.72 -12.87 5.54
N GLY A 8 3.91 -13.88 5.22
CA GLY A 8 4.33 -15.28 5.27
C GLY A 8 5.55 -15.60 4.39
N PRO A 9 5.50 -15.35 3.07
CA PRO A 9 6.65 -15.58 2.19
C PRO A 9 7.91 -14.86 2.66
N ILE A 10 7.79 -13.59 3.07
CA ILE A 10 8.91 -12.78 3.57
C ILE A 10 9.53 -13.44 4.80
N TYR A 11 8.73 -13.88 5.76
CA TYR A 11 9.20 -14.55 6.97
C TYR A 11 9.94 -15.86 6.65
N PHE A 12 9.38 -16.69 5.76
CA PHE A 12 10.00 -17.96 5.39
C PHE A 12 11.30 -17.77 4.57
N GLU A 13 11.34 -16.80 3.68
CA GLU A 13 12.53 -16.44 2.92
C GLU A 13 13.67 -16.01 3.86
N MET A 14 13.40 -15.07 4.77
CA MET A 14 14.36 -14.60 5.75
C MET A 14 14.88 -15.75 6.64
N ARG A 15 13.99 -16.65 7.06
CA ARG A 15 14.38 -17.80 7.86
C ARG A 15 15.24 -18.80 7.08
N SER A 16 14.97 -18.99 5.78
CA SER A 16 15.80 -19.86 4.92
C SER A 16 17.20 -19.31 4.70
N GLU A 17 17.38 -17.99 4.80
CA GLU A 17 18.66 -17.29 4.73
C GLU A 17 19.39 -17.23 6.08
N GLY A 18 18.86 -17.89 7.12
CA GLY A 18 19.44 -17.93 8.45
C GLY A 18 19.25 -16.66 9.27
N MET A 19 18.32 -15.79 8.85
CA MET A 19 17.96 -14.58 9.58
C MET A 19 16.85 -14.90 10.61
N ASP A 20 17.22 -14.87 11.89
CA ASP A 20 16.29 -15.19 12.99
C ASP A 20 15.55 -13.91 13.42
N HIS A 21 14.34 -13.73 12.89
CA HIS A 21 13.45 -12.61 13.24
C HIS A 21 12.25 -13.08 14.04
N ALA A 22 11.77 -12.22 14.93
CA ALA A 22 10.56 -12.49 15.67
C ALA A 22 9.35 -12.55 14.72
N ALA A 23 8.78 -13.74 14.50
CA ALA A 23 7.63 -13.96 13.63
C ALA A 23 6.49 -12.97 13.93
N SER A 24 6.24 -12.67 15.22
CA SER A 24 5.20 -11.72 15.65
C SER A 24 5.39 -10.32 15.07
N ARG A 25 6.64 -9.83 14.97
CA ARG A 25 6.93 -8.50 14.39
C ARG A 25 6.68 -8.47 12.88
N VAL A 26 7.14 -9.49 12.16
CA VAL A 26 6.96 -9.58 10.70
C VAL A 26 5.48 -9.68 10.35
N PHE A 27 4.72 -10.53 11.06
CA PHE A 27 3.28 -10.68 10.83
C PHE A 27 2.49 -9.42 11.24
N SER A 28 2.81 -8.80 12.38
CA SER A 28 2.17 -7.54 12.79
C SER A 28 2.43 -6.42 11.79
N TRP A 29 3.66 -6.31 11.33
CA TRP A 29 4.04 -5.36 10.28
C TRP A 29 3.22 -5.60 9.00
N GLY A 30 3.14 -6.84 8.50
CA GLY A 30 2.37 -7.16 7.30
C GLY A 30 0.88 -6.85 7.44
N ILE A 31 0.28 -7.11 8.60
CA ILE A 31 -1.13 -6.78 8.87
C ILE A 31 -1.33 -5.26 8.85
N LEU A 32 -0.48 -4.50 9.54
CA LEU A 32 -0.60 -3.04 9.62
C LEU A 32 -0.34 -2.35 8.28
N MET A 33 0.56 -2.88 7.46
CA MET A 33 0.77 -2.41 6.08
C MET A 33 -0.51 -2.48 5.25
N TRP A 34 -1.28 -3.55 5.38
CA TRP A 34 -2.58 -3.69 4.70
C TRP A 34 -3.67 -2.84 5.35
N LEU A 35 -3.67 -2.70 6.67
CA LEU A 35 -4.63 -1.84 7.37
C LEU A 35 -4.44 -0.36 7.04
N ALA A 36 -3.24 0.07 6.66
CA ALA A 36 -2.98 1.43 6.20
C ALA A 36 -3.79 1.82 4.94
N TRP A 37 -4.25 0.84 4.15
CA TRP A 37 -5.16 1.06 3.03
C TRP A 37 -6.62 1.27 3.44
N ALA A 38 -7.02 0.82 4.62
CA ALA A 38 -8.42 0.88 5.07
C ALA A 38 -9.00 2.31 5.07
N PRO A 39 -8.34 3.34 5.61
CA PRO A 39 -8.83 4.71 5.54
C PRO A 39 -8.75 5.35 4.16
N LEU A 40 -7.86 4.87 3.28
CA LEU A 40 -7.68 5.40 1.92
C LEU A 40 -8.72 4.85 0.94
N THR A 41 -9.15 3.61 1.14
CA THR A 41 -10.11 2.92 0.25
C THR A 41 -11.43 3.68 0.07
N PRO A 42 -12.14 4.15 1.12
CA PRO A 42 -13.38 4.90 0.93
C PRO A 42 -13.18 6.23 0.17
N VAL A 43 -12.03 6.87 0.35
CA VAL A 43 -11.68 8.10 -0.40
C VAL A 43 -11.53 7.78 -1.89
N ILE A 44 -10.82 6.70 -2.23
CA ILE A 44 -10.62 6.25 -3.62
C ILE A 44 -11.97 5.88 -4.26
N VAL A 45 -12.82 5.13 -3.54
CA VAL A 45 -14.15 4.72 -4.03
C VAL A 45 -15.05 5.94 -4.27
N TRP A 46 -15.09 6.89 -3.32
CA TRP A 46 -15.86 8.12 -3.47
C TRP A 46 -15.40 8.90 -4.71
N PHE A 47 -14.08 9.00 -4.89
CA PHE A 47 -13.48 9.72 -6.02
C PHE A 47 -13.76 9.02 -7.35
N ALA A 48 -13.64 7.68 -7.41
CA ALA A 48 -13.92 6.88 -8.60
C ALA A 48 -15.39 7.02 -9.06
N ARG A 49 -16.34 7.10 -8.13
CA ARG A 49 -17.75 7.31 -8.45
C ARG A 49 -18.05 8.72 -8.94
N ARG A 50 -17.33 9.72 -8.43
CA ARG A 50 -17.54 11.11 -8.83
C ARG A 50 -16.87 11.45 -10.16
N HIS A 51 -15.76 10.82 -10.47
CA HIS A 51 -14.95 11.05 -11.68
C HIS A 51 -14.70 9.74 -12.40
N SER A 52 -15.78 9.19 -13.00
CA SER A 52 -15.73 7.88 -13.66
C SER A 52 -14.75 7.86 -14.82
N LEU A 53 -13.91 6.81 -14.88
CA LEU A 53 -12.98 6.56 -15.98
C LEU A 53 -13.63 5.83 -17.16
N ILE A 54 -14.88 5.38 -17.01
CA ILE A 54 -15.61 4.65 -18.06
C ILE A 54 -16.39 5.62 -18.96
N ASP A 55 -16.69 6.82 -18.49
CA ASP A 55 -17.46 7.80 -19.24
C ASP A 55 -16.65 8.45 -20.36
N GLY A 56 -17.32 9.08 -21.33
CA GLY A 56 -16.68 9.72 -22.50
C GLY A 56 -15.63 10.78 -22.16
N ALA A 57 -15.57 11.27 -20.92
CA ALA A 57 -14.58 12.21 -20.41
C ALA A 57 -13.35 11.54 -19.75
N TRP A 58 -13.06 10.27 -20.03
CA TRP A 58 -12.04 9.48 -19.34
C TRP A 58 -10.65 10.14 -19.28
N LYS A 59 -10.20 10.84 -20.32
CA LYS A 59 -8.91 11.54 -20.36
C LYS A 59 -8.83 12.64 -19.29
N ARG A 60 -9.89 13.46 -19.19
CA ARG A 60 -9.99 14.50 -18.16
C ARG A 60 -10.03 13.88 -16.76
N ASN A 61 -10.82 12.82 -16.60
CA ASN A 61 -10.97 12.16 -15.32
C ASN A 61 -9.68 11.45 -14.90
N LEU A 62 -8.90 10.91 -15.83
CA LEU A 62 -7.56 10.36 -15.55
C LEU A 62 -6.60 11.44 -15.00
N LEU A 63 -6.63 12.65 -15.59
CA LEU A 63 -5.83 13.77 -15.05
C LEU A 63 -6.24 14.14 -13.63
N VAL A 64 -7.55 14.03 -13.30
CA VAL A 64 -8.05 14.29 -11.95
C VAL A 64 -7.70 13.14 -10.99
N HIS A 65 -7.65 11.90 -11.46
CA HIS A 65 -7.22 10.74 -10.66
C HIS A 65 -5.72 10.76 -10.33
N SER A 66 -4.88 11.34 -11.19
CA SER A 66 -3.42 11.37 -11.00
C SER A 66 -2.99 12.04 -9.68
N PRO A 67 -3.43 13.25 -9.32
CA PRO A 67 -3.07 13.85 -8.04
C PRO A 67 -3.65 13.10 -6.83
N VAL A 68 -4.83 12.49 -6.97
CA VAL A 68 -5.43 11.68 -5.89
C VAL A 68 -4.61 10.41 -5.68
N PHE A 69 -4.21 9.74 -6.75
CA PHE A 69 -3.30 8.60 -6.67
C PHE A 69 -1.98 8.98 -6.00
N LEU A 70 -1.34 10.09 -6.42
CA LEU A 70 -0.09 10.56 -5.81
C LEU A 70 -0.27 10.85 -4.31
N ALA A 71 -1.34 11.53 -3.93
CA ALA A 71 -1.63 11.85 -2.54
C ALA A 71 -1.84 10.58 -1.70
N THR A 72 -2.64 9.62 -2.19
CA THR A 72 -2.89 8.35 -1.49
C THR A 72 -1.64 7.49 -1.40
N SER A 73 -0.80 7.43 -2.45
CA SER A 73 0.47 6.70 -2.44
C SER A 73 1.48 7.31 -1.46
N LEU A 74 1.60 8.65 -1.42
CA LEU A 74 2.47 9.31 -0.46
C LEU A 74 2.00 9.11 0.98
N LEU A 75 0.69 9.19 1.24
CA LEU A 75 0.11 8.93 2.57
C LEU A 75 0.35 7.48 2.99
N HIS A 76 0.13 6.52 2.09
CA HIS A 76 0.42 5.11 2.34
C HIS A 76 1.91 4.89 2.63
N SER A 77 2.81 5.46 1.83
CA SER A 77 4.27 5.38 2.03
C SER A 77 4.70 5.99 3.37
N ALA A 78 4.09 7.10 3.78
CA ALA A 78 4.34 7.71 5.08
C ALA A 78 3.89 6.80 6.24
N ALA A 79 2.68 6.25 6.15
CA ALA A 79 2.16 5.28 7.12
C ALA A 79 3.06 4.03 7.19
N ALA A 80 3.43 3.48 6.02
CA ALA A 80 4.34 2.34 5.91
C ALA A 80 5.70 2.61 6.58
N THR A 81 6.25 3.79 6.38
CA THR A 81 7.51 4.22 7.02
C THR A 81 7.37 4.27 8.53
N ILE A 82 6.29 4.87 9.05
CA ILE A 82 6.01 4.95 10.50
C ILE A 82 5.85 3.54 11.09
N ILE A 83 5.06 2.69 10.45
CA ILE A 83 4.84 1.31 10.88
C ILE A 83 6.17 0.55 10.94
N THR A 84 6.98 0.67 9.90
CA THR A 84 8.26 -0.05 9.82
C THR A 84 9.26 0.44 10.86
N LEU A 85 9.33 1.75 11.11
CA LEU A 85 10.19 2.30 12.17
C LEU A 85 9.71 1.96 13.59
N SER A 86 8.39 1.80 13.78
CA SER A 86 7.82 1.51 15.10
C SER A 86 7.94 0.04 15.48
N ILE A 87 7.81 -0.87 14.51
CA ILE A 87 7.83 -2.33 14.76
C ILE A 87 9.23 -2.89 14.64
N ASP A 88 10.08 -2.29 13.78
CA ASP A 88 11.40 -2.80 13.39
C ASP A 88 11.34 -4.31 13.05
N PRO A 89 10.58 -4.69 12.02
CA PRO A 89 10.29 -6.09 11.72
C PRO A 89 11.53 -6.89 11.31
N PHE A 90 12.60 -6.19 10.93
CA PHE A 90 13.82 -6.76 10.39
C PHE A 90 15.02 -6.64 11.34
N ASP A 91 14.80 -6.33 12.62
CA ASP A 91 15.82 -6.23 13.68
C ASP A 91 17.07 -5.43 13.29
N GLY A 92 16.86 -4.30 12.59
CA GLY A 92 17.94 -3.42 12.18
C GLY A 92 18.85 -3.97 11.11
N LEU A 93 18.37 -4.93 10.28
CA LEU A 93 19.13 -5.48 9.17
C LEU A 93 19.70 -4.39 8.24
N GLY A 94 21.00 -4.35 8.18
CA GLY A 94 21.79 -3.55 7.26
C GLY A 94 21.78 -2.05 7.55
N ASP A 95 22.33 -1.30 6.60
CA ASP A 95 22.42 0.17 6.60
C ASP A 95 21.08 0.87 6.34
N SER A 96 19.96 0.22 6.69
CA SER A 96 18.63 0.80 6.49
C SER A 96 18.48 2.08 7.31
N PRO A 97 18.03 3.20 6.72
CA PRO A 97 17.87 4.46 7.43
C PRO A 97 16.95 4.30 8.66
N LYS A 98 17.44 4.70 9.84
CA LYS A 98 16.68 4.64 11.11
C LYS A 98 15.84 5.88 11.36
N THR A 99 15.90 6.86 10.47
CA THR A 99 15.14 8.11 10.57
C THR A 99 14.06 8.16 9.48
N PHE A 100 12.98 8.92 9.77
CA PHE A 100 11.80 8.96 8.90
C PHE A 100 12.12 9.39 7.47
N TRP A 101 12.74 10.54 7.27
CA TRP A 101 12.91 11.13 5.95
C TRP A 101 13.74 10.29 4.98
N PRO A 102 14.96 9.83 5.34
CA PRO A 102 15.73 8.98 4.45
C PRO A 102 15.02 7.67 4.13
N ARG A 103 14.33 7.05 5.11
CA ARG A 103 13.57 5.82 4.89
C ARG A 103 12.36 6.03 4.02
N PHE A 104 11.61 7.11 4.23
CA PHE A 104 10.48 7.48 3.40
C PHE A 104 10.90 7.68 1.94
N LEU A 105 11.93 8.50 1.70
CA LEU A 105 12.40 8.80 0.34
C LEU A 105 12.94 7.56 -0.38
N SER A 106 13.61 6.65 0.33
CA SER A 106 14.08 5.39 -0.26
C SER A 106 12.96 4.40 -0.53
N GLY A 107 11.88 4.43 0.25
CA GLY A 107 10.73 3.53 0.13
C GLY A 107 9.73 3.90 -0.96
N VAL A 108 9.54 5.22 -1.23
CA VAL A 108 8.54 5.72 -2.19
C VAL A 108 8.64 5.07 -3.58
N PRO A 109 9.82 4.96 -4.23
CA PRO A 109 9.90 4.36 -5.56
C PRO A 109 9.48 2.88 -5.58
N GLY A 110 9.78 2.15 -4.51
CA GLY A 110 9.41 0.73 -4.39
C GLY A 110 7.91 0.53 -4.15
N SER A 111 7.28 1.37 -3.32
CA SER A 111 5.85 1.27 -3.02
C SER A 111 4.97 1.76 -4.18
N PHE A 112 5.42 2.73 -4.97
CA PHE A 112 4.64 3.35 -6.04
C PHE A 112 4.04 2.34 -7.03
N ARG A 113 4.79 1.30 -7.40
CA ARG A 113 4.32 0.26 -8.32
C ARG A 113 3.19 -0.58 -7.71
N SER A 114 3.32 -1.01 -6.47
CA SER A 114 2.29 -1.77 -5.76
C SER A 114 1.08 -0.90 -5.44
N ASP A 115 1.29 0.35 -5.07
CA ASP A 115 0.22 1.30 -4.80
C ASP A 115 -0.64 1.56 -6.04
N LEU A 116 -0.01 1.66 -7.23
CA LEU A 116 -0.73 1.81 -8.50
C LEU A 116 -1.64 0.60 -8.78
N LEU A 117 -1.15 -0.61 -8.52
CA LEU A 117 -1.93 -1.84 -8.69
C LEU A 117 -3.11 -1.89 -7.72
N ILE A 118 -2.90 -1.55 -6.44
CA ILE A 118 -3.95 -1.55 -5.43
C ILE A 118 -4.98 -0.46 -5.74
N TYR A 119 -4.55 0.75 -6.09
CA TYR A 119 -5.44 1.84 -6.50
C TYR A 119 -6.31 1.44 -7.69
N GLY A 120 -5.70 0.88 -8.73
CA GLY A 120 -6.41 0.36 -9.91
C GLY A 120 -7.38 -0.77 -9.58
N ALA A 121 -6.99 -1.70 -8.70
CA ALA A 121 -7.86 -2.78 -8.24
C ALA A 121 -9.08 -2.27 -7.47
N VAL A 122 -8.91 -1.28 -6.59
CA VAL A 122 -10.03 -0.66 -5.85
C VAL A 122 -11.02 -0.02 -6.82
N ILE A 123 -10.52 0.74 -7.82
CA ILE A 123 -11.37 1.35 -8.86
C ILE A 123 -12.08 0.27 -9.68
N GLY A 124 -11.37 -0.77 -10.12
CA GLY A 124 -11.93 -1.86 -10.91
C GLY A 124 -13.04 -2.62 -10.15
N ILE A 125 -12.82 -2.93 -8.88
CA ILE A 125 -13.82 -3.57 -8.02
C ILE A 125 -15.03 -2.64 -7.83
N CYS A 126 -14.82 -1.33 -7.63
CA CYS A 126 -15.89 -0.35 -7.50
C CYS A 126 -16.77 -0.35 -8.75
N TYR A 127 -16.19 -0.31 -9.95
CA TYR A 127 -16.95 -0.30 -11.19
C TYR A 127 -17.63 -1.64 -11.47
N ALA A 128 -16.99 -2.75 -11.19
CA ALA A 128 -17.62 -4.06 -11.29
C ALA A 128 -18.84 -4.17 -10.38
N TYR A 129 -18.71 -3.76 -9.13
CA TYR A 129 -19.83 -3.75 -8.18
C TYR A 129 -20.97 -2.87 -8.65
N ASP A 130 -20.70 -1.64 -9.11
CA ASP A 130 -21.73 -0.70 -9.58
C ASP A 130 -22.40 -1.19 -10.87
N TYR A 131 -21.69 -1.95 -11.73
CA TYR A 131 -22.24 -2.60 -12.92
C TYR A 131 -23.22 -3.73 -12.58
N TYR A 132 -22.84 -4.62 -11.64
CA TYR A 132 -23.69 -5.75 -11.27
C TYR A 132 -24.89 -5.37 -10.40
N ARG A 133 -24.89 -4.19 -9.82
CA ARG A 133 -26.00 -3.69 -8.99
C ARG A 133 -27.12 -3.02 -9.82
N LYS A 134 -26.89 -2.69 -11.07
CA LYS A 134 -27.90 -2.10 -11.97
C LYS A 134 -28.83 -3.17 -12.54
#